data_1babfb95dee44af9261dec054f214cb5
#
_entry.id   1babfb95dee44af9261dec054f214cb5
#
_cell.length_a   1.000
_cell.length_b   1.000
_cell.length_c   1.000
_cell.angle_alpha   90.00
_cell.angle_beta   90.00
_cell.angle_gamma   90.00
#
_symmetry.space_group_name_H-M   'P 1'
#
loop_
_entity.id
_entity.type
_entity.pdbx_description
1 polymer ?
#
loop_
_entity_poly.entity_id
_entity_poly.type
_entity_poly.pdbx_seq_one_letter_code
_entity_poly.pdbx_strand_id
1 'polypeptide(L)'
;MKTILAPVDFSEASINALSFAAEISKRASARLIVINIIQKDGDEEETKNKLKIIESDLKKSIDPDLNCESLIAHGNFVSALKKVIAVQQPDLVVMGTKGASGLKRILIGSNTVNVIAKTSVPVFVIPEAARFESFLYKGKNRIVLATDLEFFENEDALRILKEIASLIIEPKLRVLNVRPANTILPDEKRAEREFLLSFFKQEIESERFTMFSSNVISGINYYLKEKDDTGLVAMIARDSGHLIKKHYSREMASHTHLPLLILHEV
;
A
#
# COMPACT_ATOMS: atom_id res chain seq x y z
N MET A 1 3.12 13.00 4.97
CA MET A 1 2.40 12.99 3.65
C MET A 1 1.72 14.32 3.40
N LYS A 2 1.77 14.84 2.17
CA LYS A 2 1.12 16.09 1.76
C LYS A 2 0.04 15.85 0.69
N THR A 3 0.25 14.87 -0.17
CA THR A 3 -0.65 14.56 -1.29
C THR A 3 -0.83 13.06 -1.43
N ILE A 4 -2.10 12.63 -1.51
CA ILE A 4 -2.51 11.24 -1.74
C ILE A 4 -3.27 11.17 -3.06
N LEU A 5 -2.92 10.22 -3.91
CA LEU A 5 -3.56 9.98 -5.20
C LEU A 5 -4.37 8.68 -5.14
N ALA A 6 -5.66 8.75 -5.46
CA ALA A 6 -6.58 7.61 -5.45
C ALA A 6 -7.22 7.42 -6.83
N PRO A 7 -6.71 6.49 -7.66
CA PRO A 7 -7.36 6.12 -8.90
C PRO A 7 -8.67 5.38 -8.65
N VAL A 8 -9.75 5.79 -9.33
CA VAL A 8 -11.07 5.17 -9.24
C VAL A 8 -11.58 4.77 -10.63
N ASP A 9 -12.19 3.59 -10.71
CA ASP A 9 -12.92 3.09 -11.89
C ASP A 9 -14.41 2.87 -11.58
N PHE A 10 -14.86 3.41 -10.44
CA PHE A 10 -16.22 3.29 -9.90
C PHE A 10 -16.63 1.88 -9.49
N SER A 11 -15.72 0.90 -9.49
CA SER A 11 -15.94 -0.42 -8.90
C SER A 11 -15.97 -0.34 -7.37
N GLU A 12 -16.63 -1.32 -6.71
CA GLU A 12 -16.67 -1.42 -5.24
C GLU A 12 -15.26 -1.44 -4.64
N ALA A 13 -14.33 -2.15 -5.26
CA ALA A 13 -12.95 -2.21 -4.81
C ALA A 13 -12.25 -0.84 -4.87
N SER A 14 -12.46 -0.06 -5.94
CA SER A 14 -11.87 1.28 -6.06
C SER A 14 -12.53 2.29 -5.11
N ILE A 15 -13.83 2.19 -4.86
CA ILE A 15 -14.54 3.03 -3.90
C ILE A 15 -14.12 2.69 -2.47
N ASN A 16 -13.95 1.40 -2.15
CA ASN A 16 -13.41 1.00 -0.85
C ASN A 16 -11.99 1.56 -0.62
N ALA A 17 -11.11 1.46 -1.61
CA ALA A 17 -9.77 2.04 -1.53
C ALA A 17 -9.79 3.57 -1.38
N LEU A 18 -10.72 4.24 -2.06
CA LEU A 18 -10.93 5.67 -1.93
C LEU A 18 -11.38 6.07 -0.51
N SER A 19 -12.21 5.26 0.15
CA SER A 19 -12.58 5.49 1.55
C SER A 19 -11.34 5.45 2.47
N PHE A 20 -10.43 4.49 2.26
CA PHE A 20 -9.14 4.47 2.96
C PHE A 20 -8.31 5.73 2.67
N ALA A 21 -8.20 6.13 1.40
CA ALA A 21 -7.46 7.32 1.01
C ALA A 21 -8.01 8.59 1.67
N ALA A 22 -9.34 8.75 1.74
CA ALA A 22 -10.00 9.89 2.35
C ALA A 22 -9.77 9.95 3.87
N GLU A 23 -9.89 8.81 4.56
CA GLU A 23 -9.62 8.73 5.99
C GLU A 23 -8.15 9.00 6.35
N ILE A 24 -7.22 8.50 5.53
CA ILE A 24 -5.80 8.79 5.68
C ILE A 24 -5.55 10.29 5.44
N SER A 25 -6.12 10.85 4.37
CA SER A 25 -5.98 12.27 4.02
C SER A 25 -6.49 13.19 5.13
N LYS A 26 -7.67 12.90 5.70
CA LYS A 26 -8.22 13.60 6.84
C LYS A 26 -7.25 13.61 8.02
N ARG A 27 -6.74 12.44 8.42
CA ARG A 27 -5.87 12.28 9.60
C ARG A 27 -4.49 12.89 9.41
N ALA A 28 -3.96 12.81 8.18
CA ALA A 28 -2.67 13.40 7.82
C ALA A 28 -2.76 14.87 7.41
N SER A 29 -3.98 15.45 7.35
CA SER A 29 -4.23 16.79 6.77
C SER A 29 -3.64 16.93 5.37
N ALA A 30 -3.73 15.86 4.57
CA ALA A 30 -3.18 15.77 3.23
C ALA A 30 -4.23 16.12 2.16
N ARG A 31 -3.78 16.62 1.01
CA ARG A 31 -4.62 16.79 -0.18
C ARG A 31 -4.93 15.43 -0.80
N LEU A 32 -6.20 15.14 -1.02
CA LEU A 32 -6.68 13.96 -1.72
C LEU A 32 -6.98 14.30 -3.19
N ILE A 33 -6.34 13.60 -4.10
CA ILE A 33 -6.62 13.68 -5.53
C ILE A 33 -7.32 12.39 -5.95
N VAL A 34 -8.59 12.49 -6.30
CA VAL A 34 -9.37 11.39 -6.89
C VAL A 34 -9.23 11.46 -8.39
N ILE A 35 -8.71 10.41 -9.02
CA ILE A 35 -8.51 10.41 -10.47
C ILE A 35 -9.27 9.29 -11.16
N ASN A 36 -10.01 9.61 -12.22
CA ASN A 36 -10.49 8.63 -13.18
C ASN A 36 -9.70 8.74 -14.50
N ILE A 37 -9.40 7.60 -15.11
CA ILE A 37 -8.70 7.53 -16.39
C ILE A 37 -9.63 6.95 -17.42
N ILE A 38 -10.09 7.81 -18.33
CA ILE A 38 -11.02 7.48 -19.40
C ILE A 38 -10.25 6.81 -20.54
N GLN A 39 -10.70 5.64 -20.96
CA GLN A 39 -10.27 5.01 -22.20
C GLN A 39 -11.08 5.56 -23.39
N LYS A 40 -10.72 5.17 -24.63
CA LYS A 40 -11.17 5.79 -25.89
C LYS A 40 -12.69 6.03 -26.02
N ASP A 41 -13.52 5.22 -25.40
CA ASP A 41 -14.99 5.24 -25.59
C ASP A 41 -15.75 5.71 -24.33
N GLY A 42 -15.07 6.33 -23.36
CA GLY A 42 -15.70 6.78 -22.11
C GLY A 42 -16.31 8.17 -22.23
N ASP A 43 -17.45 8.37 -21.59
CA ASP A 43 -18.15 9.65 -21.51
C ASP A 43 -17.52 10.54 -20.42
N GLU A 44 -16.93 11.65 -20.84
CA GLU A 44 -16.25 12.58 -19.94
C GLU A 44 -17.24 13.34 -19.04
N GLU A 45 -18.40 13.72 -19.56
CA GLU A 45 -19.41 14.46 -18.79
C GLU A 45 -20.05 13.55 -17.73
N GLU A 46 -20.35 12.29 -18.09
CA GLU A 46 -20.83 11.30 -17.11
C GLU A 46 -19.78 11.06 -16.02
N THR A 47 -18.52 10.90 -16.40
CA THR A 47 -17.40 10.71 -15.46
C THR A 47 -17.27 11.89 -14.52
N LYS A 48 -17.33 13.11 -15.03
CA LYS A 48 -17.25 14.34 -14.25
C LYS A 48 -18.39 14.44 -13.23
N ASN A 49 -19.59 14.06 -13.64
CA ASN A 49 -20.75 14.05 -12.73
C ASN A 49 -20.59 13.00 -11.61
N LYS A 50 -20.11 11.80 -11.93
CA LYS A 50 -19.81 10.77 -10.93
C LYS A 50 -18.74 11.22 -9.93
N LEU A 51 -17.67 11.86 -10.41
CA LEU A 51 -16.62 12.37 -9.54
C LEU A 51 -17.12 13.48 -8.60
N LYS A 52 -17.97 14.40 -9.08
CA LYS A 52 -18.58 15.42 -8.22
C LYS A 52 -19.45 14.81 -7.11
N ILE A 53 -20.22 13.76 -7.44
CA ILE A 53 -21.00 13.04 -6.43
C ILE A 53 -20.07 12.43 -5.38
N ILE A 54 -19.02 11.75 -5.80
CA ILE A 54 -18.00 11.17 -4.92
C ILE A 54 -17.39 12.22 -3.99
N GLU A 55 -16.93 13.37 -4.52
CA GLU A 55 -16.40 14.46 -3.70
C GLU A 55 -17.41 14.95 -2.65
N SER A 56 -18.67 15.14 -3.06
CA SER A 56 -19.74 15.54 -2.16
C SER A 56 -19.99 14.50 -1.05
N ASP A 57 -20.00 13.23 -1.41
CA ASP A 57 -20.24 12.14 -0.47
C ASP A 57 -19.07 11.95 0.51
N LEU A 58 -17.82 12.11 0.05
CA LEU A 58 -16.66 12.11 0.93
C LEU A 58 -16.70 13.25 1.93
N LYS A 59 -17.04 14.47 1.49
CA LYS A 59 -17.18 15.62 2.39
C LYS A 59 -18.31 15.45 3.40
N LYS A 60 -19.40 14.79 3.03
CA LYS A 60 -20.52 14.52 3.95
C LYS A 60 -20.21 13.39 4.95
N SER A 61 -19.54 12.32 4.50
CA SER A 61 -19.36 11.11 5.29
C SER A 61 -18.05 11.06 6.08
N ILE A 62 -16.99 11.70 5.59
CA ILE A 62 -15.65 11.67 6.20
C ILE A 62 -15.33 12.97 6.92
N ASP A 63 -15.33 14.10 6.19
CA ASP A 63 -15.02 15.41 6.74
C ASP A 63 -15.50 16.53 5.80
N PRO A 64 -16.33 17.48 6.27
CA PRO A 64 -16.73 18.64 5.46
C PRO A 64 -15.59 19.49 4.93
N ASP A 65 -14.47 19.53 5.67
CA ASP A 65 -13.27 20.31 5.33
C ASP A 65 -12.20 19.48 4.61
N LEU A 66 -12.55 18.25 4.15
CA LEU A 66 -11.61 17.39 3.43
C LEU A 66 -11.07 18.12 2.20
N ASN A 67 -9.75 18.31 2.14
CA ASN A 67 -9.08 18.86 0.98
C ASN A 67 -9.04 17.82 -0.16
N CYS A 68 -10.12 17.74 -0.90
CA CYS A 68 -10.35 16.75 -1.95
C CYS A 68 -10.66 17.43 -3.27
N GLU A 69 -10.00 16.99 -4.32
CA GLU A 69 -10.28 17.38 -5.71
C GLU A 69 -10.30 16.18 -6.63
N SER A 70 -10.99 16.28 -7.75
CA SER A 70 -11.02 15.23 -8.78
C SER A 70 -10.32 15.65 -10.06
N LEU A 71 -9.68 14.68 -10.71
CA LEU A 71 -9.02 14.83 -12.00
C LEU A 71 -9.54 13.77 -12.97
N ILE A 72 -9.58 14.15 -14.25
CA ILE A 72 -9.81 13.23 -15.37
C ILE A 72 -8.54 13.19 -16.22
N ALA A 73 -8.09 11.98 -16.56
CA ALA A 73 -7.02 11.77 -17.50
C ALA A 73 -7.49 10.81 -18.60
N HIS A 74 -6.81 10.84 -19.75
CA HIS A 74 -7.20 10.04 -20.91
C HIS A 74 -6.09 9.10 -21.36
N GLY A 75 -6.48 7.93 -21.85
CA GLY A 75 -5.59 6.97 -22.49
C GLY A 75 -5.36 5.68 -21.72
N ASN A 76 -4.21 5.02 -21.96
CA ASN A 76 -3.86 3.80 -21.24
C ASN A 76 -3.64 4.11 -19.76
N PHE A 77 -4.28 3.33 -18.90
CA PHE A 77 -4.32 3.54 -17.44
C PHE A 77 -2.93 3.80 -16.82
N VAL A 78 -1.98 2.89 -17.05
CA VAL A 78 -0.65 3.00 -16.43
C VAL A 78 0.13 4.20 -16.96
N SER A 79 0.05 4.46 -18.26
CA SER A 79 0.76 5.58 -18.89
C SER A 79 0.19 6.93 -18.46
N ALA A 80 -1.14 7.04 -18.37
CA ALA A 80 -1.82 8.24 -17.91
C ALA A 80 -1.54 8.50 -16.42
N LEU A 81 -1.64 7.46 -15.58
CA LEU A 81 -1.34 7.58 -14.16
C LEU A 81 0.10 8.02 -13.91
N LYS A 82 1.08 7.48 -14.65
CA LYS A 82 2.49 7.93 -14.54
C LYS A 82 2.66 9.40 -14.86
N LYS A 83 1.97 9.93 -15.89
CA LYS A 83 1.99 11.37 -16.21
C LYS A 83 1.43 12.21 -15.06
N VAL A 84 0.33 11.76 -14.47
CA VAL A 84 -0.29 12.45 -13.33
C VAL A 84 0.62 12.39 -12.10
N ILE A 85 1.24 11.25 -11.80
CA ILE A 85 2.22 11.11 -10.71
C ILE A 85 3.39 12.10 -10.92
N ALA A 86 3.92 12.21 -12.14
CA ALA A 86 5.02 13.13 -12.44
C ALA A 86 4.64 14.62 -12.24
N VAL A 87 3.37 14.99 -12.48
CA VAL A 87 2.88 16.37 -12.32
C VAL A 87 2.47 16.66 -10.89
N GLN A 88 1.72 15.76 -10.25
CA GLN A 88 1.13 15.97 -8.93
C GLN A 88 2.06 15.62 -7.78
N GLN A 89 3.10 14.83 -8.04
CA GLN A 89 4.11 14.37 -7.08
C GLN A 89 3.49 13.87 -5.76
N PRO A 90 2.56 12.88 -5.83
CA PRO A 90 1.94 12.37 -4.62
C PRO A 90 2.94 11.60 -3.76
N ASP A 91 2.77 11.66 -2.45
CA ASP A 91 3.56 10.87 -1.49
C ASP A 91 3.07 9.42 -1.41
N LEU A 92 1.81 9.17 -1.76
CA LEU A 92 1.17 7.87 -1.68
C LEU A 92 0.13 7.70 -2.79
N VAL A 93 0.12 6.52 -3.41
CA VAL A 93 -0.97 6.07 -4.29
C VAL A 93 -1.80 5.02 -3.54
N VAL A 94 -3.12 5.20 -3.42
CA VAL A 94 -4.01 4.23 -2.77
C VAL A 94 -4.90 3.58 -3.83
N MET A 95 -4.83 2.25 -3.93
CA MET A 95 -5.52 1.50 -5.00
C MET A 95 -6.25 0.28 -4.44
N GLY A 96 -7.41 -0.03 -4.99
CA GLY A 96 -8.13 -1.26 -4.72
C GLY A 96 -7.53 -2.47 -5.44
N THR A 97 -7.79 -3.65 -4.88
CA THR A 97 -7.65 -4.91 -5.60
C THR A 97 -8.94 -5.16 -6.38
N LYS A 98 -8.85 -5.64 -7.63
CA LYS A 98 -10.05 -6.10 -8.33
C LYS A 98 -10.56 -7.37 -7.66
N GLY A 99 -11.73 -7.30 -7.03
CA GLY A 99 -12.44 -8.48 -6.56
C GLY A 99 -12.75 -9.39 -7.75
N ALA A 100 -12.36 -10.66 -7.69
CA ALA A 100 -12.76 -11.62 -8.69
C ALA A 100 -14.24 -11.90 -8.51
N SER A 101 -15.10 -11.43 -9.42
CA SER A 101 -16.48 -11.87 -9.51
C SER A 101 -16.50 -13.40 -9.66
N GLY A 102 -16.87 -14.10 -8.59
CA GLY A 102 -17.19 -15.52 -8.58
C GLY A 102 -16.07 -16.54 -8.33
N LEU A 103 -14.83 -16.16 -8.13
CA LEU A 103 -13.74 -17.06 -7.78
C LEU A 103 -13.23 -16.83 -6.35
N LYS A 104 -13.00 -17.92 -5.60
CA LYS A 104 -12.51 -17.92 -4.21
C LYS A 104 -11.06 -17.40 -4.03
N ARG A 105 -10.48 -16.75 -5.03
CA ARG A 105 -9.12 -16.18 -4.99
C ARG A 105 -9.21 -14.69 -5.24
N ILE A 106 -8.63 -13.91 -4.34
CA ILE A 106 -8.42 -12.48 -4.53
C ILE A 106 -7.38 -12.33 -5.64
N LEU A 107 -7.80 -11.83 -6.80
CA LEU A 107 -6.91 -11.51 -7.90
C LEU A 107 -6.76 -9.99 -7.95
N ILE A 108 -5.55 -9.50 -7.80
CA ILE A 108 -5.26 -8.10 -8.10
C ILE A 108 -5.42 -7.87 -9.59
N GLY A 109 -6.06 -6.77 -9.94
CA GLY A 109 -6.16 -6.31 -11.32
C GLY A 109 -4.77 -6.05 -11.90
N SER A 110 -4.61 -6.34 -13.19
CA SER A 110 -3.37 -6.07 -13.94
C SER A 110 -2.89 -4.62 -13.79
N ASN A 111 -3.81 -3.68 -13.60
CA ASN A 111 -3.50 -2.26 -13.39
C ASN A 111 -2.70 -2.03 -12.10
N THR A 112 -3.13 -2.59 -10.96
CA THR A 112 -2.44 -2.43 -9.68
C THR A 112 -1.04 -3.06 -9.72
N VAL A 113 -0.92 -4.27 -10.27
CA VAL A 113 0.38 -4.94 -10.47
C VAL A 113 1.32 -4.10 -11.36
N ASN A 114 0.79 -3.51 -12.42
CA ASN A 114 1.57 -2.67 -13.33
C ASN A 114 1.97 -1.33 -12.71
N VAL A 115 1.12 -0.73 -11.85
CA VAL A 115 1.46 0.49 -11.10
C VAL A 115 2.61 0.19 -10.15
N ILE A 116 2.51 -0.84 -9.31
CA ILE A 116 3.59 -1.28 -8.42
C ILE A 116 4.91 -1.47 -9.18
N ALA A 117 4.85 -2.03 -10.40
CA ALA A 117 6.04 -2.29 -11.20
C ALA A 117 6.68 -1.05 -11.83
N LYS A 118 5.90 -0.01 -12.08
CA LYS A 118 6.28 1.11 -12.97
C LYS A 118 6.26 2.48 -12.30
N THR A 119 6.02 2.54 -10.99
CA THR A 119 6.11 3.77 -10.19
C THR A 119 7.23 3.66 -9.17
N SER A 120 7.72 4.80 -8.72
CA SER A 120 8.62 4.94 -7.58
C SER A 120 7.90 5.47 -6.32
N VAL A 121 6.63 5.85 -6.46
CA VAL A 121 5.82 6.33 -5.34
C VAL A 121 5.29 5.12 -4.55
N PRO A 122 5.27 5.15 -3.21
CA PRO A 122 4.64 4.13 -2.40
C PRO A 122 3.20 3.85 -2.83
N VAL A 123 2.83 2.55 -2.89
CA VAL A 123 1.49 2.11 -3.29
C VAL A 123 0.83 1.37 -2.14
N PHE A 124 -0.31 1.87 -1.68
CA PHE A 124 -1.13 1.22 -0.67
C PHE A 124 -2.27 0.46 -1.35
N VAL A 125 -2.18 -0.85 -1.32
CA VAL A 125 -3.13 -1.76 -1.96
C VAL A 125 -4.16 -2.20 -0.93
N ILE A 126 -5.44 -1.90 -1.20
CA ILE A 126 -6.55 -2.16 -0.29
C ILE A 126 -7.39 -3.32 -0.84
N PRO A 127 -7.46 -4.45 -0.14
CA PRO A 127 -8.38 -5.53 -0.49
C PRO A 127 -9.84 -5.09 -0.40
N GLU A 128 -10.69 -5.60 -1.28
CA GLU A 128 -12.12 -5.25 -1.33
C GLU A 128 -12.84 -5.53 0.00
N ALA A 129 -12.45 -6.62 0.70
CA ALA A 129 -13.02 -6.98 1.99
C ALA A 129 -12.46 -6.19 3.18
N ALA A 130 -11.37 -5.43 3.00
CA ALA A 130 -10.79 -4.62 4.08
C ALA A 130 -11.73 -3.48 4.48
N ARG A 131 -11.73 -3.13 5.76
CA ARG A 131 -12.49 -2.00 6.29
C ARG A 131 -11.54 -1.12 7.09
N PHE A 132 -11.67 0.20 6.91
CA PHE A 132 -10.77 1.16 7.54
C PHE A 132 -10.88 1.11 9.07
N GLU A 133 -12.07 0.95 9.59
CA GLU A 133 -12.32 0.80 11.02
C GLU A 133 -11.55 -0.39 11.60
N SER A 134 -11.55 -1.53 10.89
CA SER A 134 -10.80 -2.72 11.32
C SER A 134 -9.29 -2.52 11.28
N PHE A 135 -8.80 -1.65 10.40
CA PHE A 135 -7.39 -1.28 10.29
C PHE A 135 -6.93 -0.44 11.49
N LEU A 136 -7.81 0.33 12.10
CA LEU A 136 -7.47 1.20 13.24
C LEU A 136 -7.61 0.51 14.61
N TYR A 137 -8.34 -0.63 14.68
CA TYR A 137 -8.74 -1.20 15.96
C TYR A 137 -7.65 -2.01 16.66
N LYS A 138 -7.73 -1.98 18.00
CA LYS A 138 -7.00 -2.84 18.90
C LYS A 138 -7.27 -4.32 18.60
N GLY A 139 -6.18 -5.09 18.43
CA GLY A 139 -6.25 -6.52 18.08
C GLY A 139 -5.75 -6.84 16.66
N LYS A 140 -5.75 -5.85 15.76
CA LYS A 140 -5.08 -5.93 14.44
C LYS A 140 -4.14 -4.75 14.22
N ASN A 141 -3.43 -4.36 15.25
CA ASN A 141 -2.54 -3.21 15.26
C ASN A 141 -1.08 -3.55 14.91
N ARG A 142 -0.81 -4.80 14.55
CA ARG A 142 0.53 -5.20 14.12
C ARG A 142 0.76 -4.89 12.65
N ILE A 143 1.86 -4.22 12.40
CA ILE A 143 2.43 -3.99 11.09
C ILE A 143 3.56 -5.00 10.88
N VAL A 144 3.51 -5.75 9.78
CA VAL A 144 4.57 -6.67 9.39
C VAL A 144 5.35 -6.06 8.25
N LEU A 145 6.58 -5.60 8.52
CA LEU A 145 7.53 -5.19 7.48
C LEU A 145 8.32 -6.42 7.02
N ALA A 146 7.91 -6.99 5.90
CA ALA A 146 8.60 -8.10 5.28
C ALA A 146 9.75 -7.59 4.40
N THR A 147 10.99 -7.96 4.77
CA THR A 147 12.21 -7.43 4.14
C THR A 147 13.27 -8.51 3.96
N ASP A 148 14.08 -8.35 2.93
CA ASP A 148 15.28 -9.15 2.67
C ASP A 148 16.51 -8.62 3.43
N LEU A 149 16.33 -7.54 4.19
CA LEU A 149 17.38 -6.86 4.97
C LEU A 149 18.56 -6.40 4.10
N GLU A 150 18.30 -5.99 2.87
CA GLU A 150 19.27 -5.24 2.10
C GLU A 150 19.29 -3.78 2.58
N PHE A 151 20.44 -3.14 2.45
CA PHE A 151 20.68 -1.77 2.91
C PHE A 151 19.67 -0.78 2.32
N PHE A 152 19.18 0.14 3.14
CA PHE A 152 18.31 1.25 2.75
C PHE A 152 19.18 2.46 2.36
N GLU A 153 19.09 2.89 1.10
CA GLU A 153 19.76 4.10 0.65
C GLU A 153 18.99 5.38 1.03
N ASN A 154 17.63 5.26 1.11
CA ASN A 154 16.76 6.39 1.39
C ASN A 154 15.68 6.04 2.42
N GLU A 155 15.60 6.83 3.50
CA GLU A 155 14.64 6.65 4.58
C GLU A 155 13.22 7.15 4.24
N ASP A 156 13.00 7.82 3.11
CA ASP A 156 11.71 8.45 2.80
C ASP A 156 10.57 7.41 2.74
N ALA A 157 10.85 6.23 2.20
CA ALA A 157 9.90 5.13 2.18
C ALA A 157 9.53 4.66 3.61
N LEU A 158 10.51 4.60 4.52
CA LEU A 158 10.28 4.24 5.92
C LEU A 158 9.48 5.32 6.67
N ARG A 159 9.66 6.60 6.30
CA ARG A 159 8.85 7.71 6.86
C ARG A 159 7.38 7.58 6.48
N ILE A 160 7.07 7.19 5.23
CA ILE A 160 5.68 6.90 4.83
C ILE A 160 5.09 5.76 5.66
N LEU A 161 5.83 4.67 5.89
CA LEU A 161 5.39 3.60 6.77
C LEU A 161 5.13 4.10 8.19
N LYS A 162 5.99 4.97 8.72
CA LYS A 162 5.86 5.57 10.04
C LYS A 162 4.61 6.45 10.16
N GLU A 163 4.33 7.27 9.13
CA GLU A 163 3.13 8.09 9.07
C GLU A 163 1.85 7.23 8.97
N ILE A 164 1.85 6.15 8.19
CA ILE A 164 0.72 5.21 8.15
C ILE A 164 0.55 4.50 9.49
N ALA A 165 1.65 4.10 10.13
CA ALA A 165 1.63 3.46 11.44
C ALA A 165 1.04 4.38 12.53
N SER A 166 1.32 5.69 12.47
CA SER A 166 0.79 6.66 13.44
C SER A 166 -0.74 6.81 13.41
N LEU A 167 -1.40 6.31 12.34
CA LEU A 167 -2.86 6.28 12.24
C LEU A 167 -3.47 5.11 13.01
N ILE A 168 -2.68 4.07 13.32
CA ILE A 168 -3.11 2.87 14.00
C ILE A 168 -3.05 3.08 15.52
N ILE A 169 -4.03 2.59 16.26
CA ILE A 169 -4.05 2.68 17.71
C ILE A 169 -3.07 1.68 18.32
N GLU A 170 -2.11 2.17 19.13
CA GLU A 170 -1.06 1.37 19.74
C GLU A 170 -0.32 0.47 18.72
N PRO A 171 0.28 1.05 17.67
CA PRO A 171 0.88 0.28 16.60
C PRO A 171 2.06 -0.56 17.11
N LYS A 172 2.18 -1.76 16.56
CA LYS A 172 3.34 -2.65 16.81
C LYS A 172 3.97 -3.02 15.48
N LEU A 173 5.28 -2.91 15.39
CA LEU A 173 6.02 -3.28 14.18
C LEU A 173 6.75 -4.61 14.37
N ARG A 174 6.64 -5.48 13.40
CA ARG A 174 7.48 -6.68 13.29
C ARG A 174 8.27 -6.65 12.00
N VAL A 175 9.60 -6.60 12.15
CA VAL A 175 10.53 -6.77 11.03
C VAL A 175 10.64 -8.27 10.75
N LEU A 176 10.00 -8.72 9.68
CA LEU A 176 9.95 -10.12 9.26
C LEU A 176 10.98 -10.39 8.18
N ASN A 177 11.90 -11.30 8.46
CA ASN A 177 12.83 -11.82 7.46
C ASN A 177 12.52 -13.31 7.18
N VAL A 178 12.36 -13.66 5.90
CA VAL A 178 12.16 -15.05 5.46
C VAL A 178 13.41 -15.56 4.79
N ARG A 179 13.93 -16.71 5.25
CA ARG A 179 15.15 -17.31 4.70
C ARG A 179 15.18 -18.83 4.90
N PRO A 180 15.99 -19.59 4.16
CA PRO A 180 16.20 -21.02 4.41
C PRO A 180 16.77 -21.29 5.81
N ALA A 181 16.39 -22.41 6.43
CA ALA A 181 16.77 -22.76 7.81
C ALA A 181 18.28 -22.85 8.03
N ASN A 182 19.02 -23.33 7.04
CA ASN A 182 20.46 -23.58 7.14
C ASN A 182 21.34 -22.41 6.69
N THR A 183 20.76 -21.19 6.63
CA THR A 183 21.50 -20.01 6.24
C THR A 183 21.84 -19.14 7.45
N ILE A 184 23.06 -18.64 7.51
CA ILE A 184 23.47 -17.65 8.49
C ILE A 184 23.13 -16.26 7.94
N LEU A 185 22.55 -15.39 8.78
CA LEU A 185 22.31 -14.01 8.38
C LEU A 185 23.63 -13.26 8.37
N PRO A 186 24.07 -12.67 7.23
CA PRO A 186 25.29 -11.87 7.14
C PRO A 186 25.28 -10.69 8.12
N ASP A 187 26.46 -10.21 8.51
CA ASP A 187 26.59 -9.12 9.48
C ASP A 187 25.98 -7.82 8.96
N GLU A 188 26.10 -7.51 7.67
CA GLU A 188 25.47 -6.37 7.01
C GLU A 188 23.94 -6.41 7.16
N LYS A 189 23.33 -7.56 6.92
CA LYS A 189 21.89 -7.74 7.09
C LYS A 189 21.46 -7.73 8.57
N ARG A 190 22.33 -8.11 9.47
CA ARG A 190 22.06 -7.93 10.91
C ARG A 190 22.10 -6.46 11.30
N ALA A 191 23.07 -5.70 10.80
CA ALA A 191 23.16 -4.26 11.01
C ALA A 191 21.91 -3.54 10.46
N GLU A 192 21.48 -3.89 9.24
CA GLU A 192 20.28 -3.33 8.65
C GLU A 192 19.02 -3.63 9.44
N ARG A 193 18.89 -4.84 9.96
CA ARG A 193 17.77 -5.19 10.84
C ARG A 193 17.74 -4.35 12.12
N GLU A 194 18.90 -4.15 12.76
CA GLU A 194 19.01 -3.32 13.96
C GLU A 194 18.74 -1.83 13.63
N PHE A 195 19.18 -1.36 12.46
CA PHE A 195 18.83 -0.04 11.96
C PHE A 195 17.30 0.13 11.85
N LEU A 196 16.61 -0.79 11.16
CA LEU A 196 15.15 -0.76 11.01
C LEU A 196 14.44 -0.75 12.37
N LEU A 197 14.86 -1.59 13.29
CA LEU A 197 14.29 -1.62 14.64
C LEU A 197 14.52 -0.29 15.38
N SER A 198 15.70 0.29 15.28
CA SER A 198 16.04 1.55 15.94
C SER A 198 15.29 2.74 15.32
N PHE A 199 15.09 2.75 14.00
CA PHE A 199 14.38 3.79 13.28
C PHE A 199 12.93 3.97 13.79
N PHE A 200 12.27 2.86 14.12
CA PHE A 200 10.88 2.89 14.59
C PHE A 200 10.74 2.95 16.12
N LYS A 201 11.76 2.53 16.88
CA LYS A 201 11.69 2.29 18.34
C LYS A 201 11.19 3.46 19.18
N GLN A 202 11.42 4.69 18.73
CA GLN A 202 10.99 5.89 19.50
C GLN A 202 9.47 6.08 19.52
N GLU A 203 8.77 5.58 18.51
CA GLU A 203 7.34 5.83 18.29
C GLU A 203 6.52 4.55 18.25
N ILE A 204 7.14 3.40 17.91
CA ILE A 204 6.46 2.13 17.68
C ILE A 204 7.20 1.01 18.38
N GLU A 205 6.50 0.22 19.19
CA GLU A 205 7.05 -1.02 19.74
C GLU A 205 7.48 -1.94 18.61
N SER A 206 8.78 -2.20 18.49
CA SER A 206 9.38 -2.90 17.35
C SER A 206 10.05 -4.20 17.78
N GLU A 207 9.78 -5.28 17.06
CA GLU A 207 10.39 -6.59 17.29
C GLU A 207 10.85 -7.24 15.99
N ARG A 208 11.80 -8.19 16.10
CA ARG A 208 12.27 -8.97 14.96
C ARG A 208 11.64 -10.36 14.95
N PHE A 209 11.42 -10.88 13.76
CA PHE A 209 11.01 -12.26 13.57
C PHE A 209 11.71 -12.87 12.35
N THR A 210 12.16 -14.10 12.45
CA THR A 210 12.73 -14.86 11.34
C THR A 210 11.83 -16.05 11.06
N MET A 211 11.32 -16.13 9.82
CA MET A 211 10.59 -17.29 9.32
C MET A 211 11.54 -18.14 8.46
N PHE A 212 11.60 -19.41 8.76
CA PHE A 212 12.38 -20.34 7.94
C PHE A 212 11.51 -20.96 6.87
N SER A 213 11.82 -20.62 5.63
CA SER A 213 11.15 -21.15 4.44
C SER A 213 12.08 -21.04 3.22
N SER A 214 12.00 -21.99 2.31
CA SER A 214 12.70 -21.94 1.02
C SER A 214 12.02 -21.00 0.01
N ASN A 215 10.74 -20.66 0.24
CA ASN A 215 9.97 -19.72 -0.57
C ASN A 215 9.50 -18.56 0.29
N VAL A 216 9.85 -17.33 -0.13
CA VAL A 216 9.58 -16.10 0.64
C VAL A 216 8.09 -15.85 0.82
N ILE A 217 7.30 -15.94 -0.25
CA ILE A 217 5.85 -15.67 -0.20
C ILE A 217 5.12 -16.72 0.62
N SER A 218 5.49 -17.99 0.46
CA SER A 218 4.93 -19.07 1.31
C SER A 218 5.26 -18.86 2.78
N GLY A 219 6.47 -18.40 3.11
CA GLY A 219 6.87 -18.09 4.48
C GLY A 219 6.09 -16.91 5.06
N ILE A 220 5.91 -15.83 4.29
CA ILE A 220 5.09 -14.69 4.71
C ILE A 220 3.63 -15.13 4.93
N ASN A 221 3.03 -15.83 3.98
CA ASN A 221 1.63 -16.29 4.08
C ASN A 221 1.41 -17.24 5.25
N TYR A 222 2.35 -18.16 5.50
CA TYR A 222 2.30 -19.02 6.67
C TYR A 222 2.34 -18.19 7.97
N TYR A 223 3.27 -17.23 8.06
CA TYR A 223 3.36 -16.33 9.21
C TYR A 223 2.05 -15.58 9.44
N LEU A 224 1.47 -14.97 8.40
CA LEU A 224 0.23 -14.19 8.49
C LEU A 224 -0.98 -15.05 8.88
N LYS A 225 -1.00 -16.33 8.50
CA LYS A 225 -2.04 -17.27 8.89
C LYS A 225 -1.96 -17.65 10.37
N GLU A 226 -0.75 -17.81 10.90
CA GLU A 226 -0.51 -18.16 12.30
C GLU A 226 -0.64 -16.98 13.26
N LYS A 227 -0.57 -15.75 12.75
CA LYS A 227 -0.59 -14.50 13.53
C LYS A 227 -1.75 -13.62 13.07
N ASP A 228 -2.88 -13.76 13.75
CA ASP A 228 -4.13 -13.07 13.43
C ASP A 228 -4.18 -11.60 13.90
N ASP A 229 -3.15 -11.14 14.62
CA ASP A 229 -3.00 -9.76 15.10
C ASP A 229 -2.49 -8.77 14.03
N THR A 230 -2.18 -9.25 12.82
CA THR A 230 -1.66 -8.41 11.73
C THR A 230 -2.80 -7.63 11.05
N GLY A 231 -2.64 -6.30 11.01
CA GLY A 231 -3.56 -5.39 10.30
C GLY A 231 -2.99 -4.83 9.00
N LEU A 232 -1.66 -4.78 8.87
CA LEU A 232 -0.95 -4.23 7.71
C LEU A 232 0.28 -5.06 7.38
N VAL A 233 0.48 -5.33 6.11
CA VAL A 233 1.74 -5.85 5.58
C VAL A 233 2.44 -4.73 4.81
N ALA A 234 3.71 -4.51 5.07
CA ALA A 234 4.57 -3.61 4.30
C ALA A 234 5.69 -4.41 3.64
N MET A 235 6.01 -4.09 2.40
CA MET A 235 7.10 -4.70 1.64
C MET A 235 7.89 -3.63 0.89
N ILE A 236 9.17 -3.91 0.66
CA ILE A 236 10.06 -3.00 -0.06
C ILE A 236 10.25 -3.52 -1.48
N ALA A 237 9.93 -2.67 -2.46
CA ALA A 237 10.19 -2.91 -3.86
C ALA A 237 11.45 -2.16 -4.28
N ARG A 238 12.53 -2.89 -4.56
CA ARG A 238 13.80 -2.33 -5.01
C ARG A 238 13.98 -2.45 -6.51
N ASP A 239 14.52 -1.41 -7.12
CA ASP A 239 14.89 -1.38 -8.55
C ASP A 239 16.33 -1.86 -8.77
N SER A 240 16.76 -2.84 -7.98
CA SER A 240 18.06 -3.49 -8.21
C SER A 240 17.90 -4.41 -9.40
N GLY A 241 18.47 -4.12 -10.56
CA GLY A 241 18.54 -4.87 -11.84
C GLY A 241 18.27 -6.38 -11.88
N HIS A 242 17.87 -6.97 -10.78
CA HIS A 242 17.41 -8.33 -10.61
C HIS A 242 15.88 -8.35 -10.56
N LEU A 243 15.26 -8.85 -11.63
CA LEU A 243 13.83 -9.09 -11.84
C LEU A 243 13.09 -9.77 -10.66
N ILE A 244 13.80 -10.32 -9.69
CA ILE A 244 13.28 -11.18 -8.63
C ILE A 244 12.59 -10.36 -7.51
N LYS A 245 13.05 -9.17 -7.16
CA LYS A 245 12.57 -8.45 -5.97
C LYS A 245 11.22 -7.73 -6.18
N LYS A 246 10.99 -7.12 -7.33
CA LYS A 246 9.65 -6.59 -7.70
C LYS A 246 8.60 -7.69 -7.91
N HIS A 247 9.05 -8.93 -8.14
CA HIS A 247 8.16 -10.08 -8.28
C HIS A 247 7.44 -10.42 -6.96
N TYR A 248 8.13 -10.42 -5.83
CA TYR A 248 7.52 -10.75 -4.53
C TYR A 248 6.44 -9.76 -4.11
N SER A 249 6.67 -8.47 -4.29
CA SER A 249 5.67 -7.45 -3.98
C SER A 249 4.42 -7.61 -4.85
N ARG A 250 4.58 -7.96 -6.14
CA ARG A 250 3.47 -8.24 -7.05
C ARG A 250 2.75 -9.55 -6.70
N GLU A 251 3.51 -10.60 -6.39
CA GLU A 251 2.95 -11.88 -5.99
C GLU A 251 2.18 -11.76 -4.68
N MET A 252 2.75 -11.07 -3.68
CA MET A 252 2.09 -10.80 -2.41
C MET A 252 0.82 -9.97 -2.61
N ALA A 253 0.90 -8.93 -3.43
CA ALA A 253 -0.24 -8.13 -3.80
C ALA A 253 -1.36 -8.97 -4.46
N SER A 254 -1.03 -10.04 -5.19
CA SER A 254 -2.02 -10.92 -5.83
C SER A 254 -2.73 -11.89 -4.88
N HIS A 255 -2.29 -12.01 -3.63
CA HIS A 255 -2.79 -13.02 -2.70
C HIS A 255 -3.15 -12.47 -1.31
N THR A 256 -2.96 -11.17 -1.08
CA THR A 256 -3.19 -10.59 0.24
C THR A 256 -4.68 -10.41 0.55
N HIS A 257 -5.06 -10.76 1.78
CA HIS A 257 -6.34 -10.43 2.37
C HIS A 257 -6.26 -9.21 3.29
N LEU A 258 -5.05 -8.73 3.55
CA LEU A 258 -4.73 -7.60 4.40
C LEU A 258 -4.32 -6.40 3.55
N PRO A 259 -4.54 -5.17 4.02
CA PRO A 259 -3.93 -3.99 3.43
C PRO A 259 -2.43 -4.19 3.25
N LEU A 260 -1.91 -3.85 2.06
CA LEU A 260 -0.52 -4.06 1.68
C LEU A 260 0.11 -2.75 1.23
N LEU A 261 1.12 -2.28 1.94
CA LEU A 261 1.90 -1.11 1.59
C LEU A 261 3.18 -1.53 0.87
N ILE A 262 3.31 -1.15 -0.38
CA ILE A 262 4.53 -1.33 -1.15
C ILE A 262 5.34 -0.04 -1.08
N LEU A 263 6.48 -0.11 -0.44
CA LEU A 263 7.47 0.96 -0.35
C LEU A 263 8.45 0.82 -1.51
N HIS A 264 8.70 1.90 -2.24
CA HIS A 264 9.66 1.91 -3.31
C HIS A 264 10.94 2.58 -2.82
N GLU A 265 12.05 1.89 -3.01
CA GLU A 265 13.38 2.46 -2.84
C GLU A 265 13.89 2.88 -4.23
N VAL A 266 14.16 4.18 -4.37
CA VAL A 266 14.58 4.84 -5.62
C VAL A 266 16.05 5.24 -5.52
#